data_c5afa07e067eef8b2f1976f2e56beec1
#
_entry.id   c5afa07e067eef8b2f1976f2e56beec1
#
_cell.length_a   1.000
_cell.length_b   1.000
_cell.length_c   1.000
_cell.angle_alpha   90.00
_cell.angle_beta   90.00
_cell.angle_gamma   90.00
#
_symmetry.space_group_name_H-M   'P 1'
#
loop_
_entity.id
_entity.type
_entity.pdbx_description
1 polymer ?
#
loop_
_entity_poly.entity_id
_entity_poly.type
_entity_poly.pdbx_seq_one_letter_code
_entity_poly.pdbx_strand_id
1 'polypeptide(L)'
;MKQIIKFIALALSVLAVILTAGCNESYQDAIIYFEIPEKPFSLDPQTVSSDSELAVVGNIFEGLLRKNDGGAIAGGMAESFSKDGLTYTFKIRSDAKWSNETPVTSNDFLFAFKRALLPETEAPFASRLFCIENAELIHYGKLSADNLGVSAPDDKTLIIRLCRDDKNFESALTTSVAMPCNEEFFNASAGKYGLTEETVISCGSYTLSKWKKEPFSFKLKKNSLYNGPFAAKNSAVHITKSEEETAIQRLKDNNVDIAFIDSSLSVPAKESGLKTSEYSNICWFLTMNSDLKPNFRKSFAMLIGENVFQNDLMPGYSYSGSVFPPAVLKNADSSGVLGYDLNAAKELFSKETNTLDEKKFPSDIKLYYYDNGAIKPIITDIVGHWQNNLGAFINIEAVDSADKLIPELKNPTLSMAIFPVRAESNDINEYLKSFPTVSAKTASEIQTALLKSNNIVPLLYQNTTIAYSPALNDVFTTLGNGYIDFSFIVKTES
;
A
#
# COMPACT_ATOMS: atom_id res chain seq x y z
N MET A 1 -8.37 -21.34 -70.39
CA MET A 1 -8.62 -21.96 -69.05
C MET A 1 -7.48 -21.81 -68.04
N LYS A 2 -6.26 -22.23 -68.33
CA LYS A 2 -5.15 -22.16 -67.33
C LYS A 2 -4.77 -20.73 -66.88
N GLN A 3 -4.91 -19.70 -67.71
CA GLN A 3 -4.65 -18.30 -67.29
C GLN A 3 -5.78 -17.71 -66.44
N ILE A 4 -7.04 -18.07 -66.70
CA ILE A 4 -8.19 -17.60 -65.89
C ILE A 4 -8.13 -18.22 -64.47
N ILE A 5 -7.74 -19.49 -64.37
CA ILE A 5 -7.57 -20.16 -63.06
C ILE A 5 -6.43 -19.51 -62.26
N LYS A 6 -5.34 -19.07 -62.88
CA LYS A 6 -4.25 -18.35 -62.21
C LYS A 6 -4.68 -16.97 -61.72
N PHE A 7 -5.53 -16.25 -62.48
CA PHE A 7 -6.08 -14.97 -62.03
C PHE A 7 -7.09 -15.10 -60.90
N ILE A 8 -7.92 -16.15 -60.93
CA ILE A 8 -8.85 -16.45 -59.81
C ILE A 8 -8.09 -16.88 -58.58
N ALA A 9 -7.04 -17.69 -58.69
CA ALA A 9 -6.20 -18.10 -57.55
C ALA A 9 -5.43 -16.91 -56.97
N LEU A 10 -4.95 -15.97 -57.76
CA LEU A 10 -4.30 -14.74 -57.31
C LEU A 10 -5.27 -13.80 -56.66
N ALA A 11 -6.50 -13.64 -57.21
CA ALA A 11 -7.55 -12.82 -56.58
C ALA A 11 -8.02 -13.41 -55.25
N LEU A 12 -8.17 -14.72 -55.10
CA LEU A 12 -8.51 -15.40 -53.87
C LEU A 12 -7.38 -15.31 -52.82
N SER A 13 -6.11 -15.35 -53.22
CA SER A 13 -4.99 -15.17 -52.30
C SER A 13 -4.88 -13.72 -51.81
N VAL A 14 -5.15 -12.74 -52.63
CA VAL A 14 -5.23 -11.30 -52.24
C VAL A 14 -6.45 -11.03 -51.34
N LEU A 15 -7.59 -11.69 -51.60
CA LEU A 15 -8.79 -11.56 -50.75
C LEU A 15 -8.55 -12.24 -49.39
N ALA A 16 -7.85 -13.36 -49.35
CA ALA A 16 -7.47 -14.02 -48.10
C ALA A 16 -6.50 -13.17 -47.25
N VAL A 17 -5.56 -12.46 -47.87
CA VAL A 17 -4.64 -11.54 -47.20
C VAL A 17 -5.36 -10.31 -46.67
N ILE A 18 -6.39 -9.80 -47.40
CA ILE A 18 -7.22 -8.68 -46.93
C ILE A 18 -8.13 -9.11 -45.76
N LEU A 19 -8.62 -10.37 -45.76
CA LEU A 19 -9.45 -10.89 -44.66
C LEU A 19 -8.61 -11.20 -43.39
N THR A 20 -7.31 -11.45 -43.49
CA THR A 20 -6.41 -11.62 -42.32
C THR A 20 -5.83 -10.29 -41.84
N ALA A 21 -5.88 -9.23 -42.66
CA ALA A 21 -5.47 -7.88 -42.25
C ALA A 21 -6.61 -7.08 -41.58
N GLY A 22 -7.83 -7.63 -41.55
CA GLY A 22 -9.05 -6.93 -41.13
C GLY A 22 -9.49 -7.17 -39.67
N CYS A 23 -8.69 -7.77 -38.81
CA CYS A 23 -9.00 -7.91 -37.38
C CYS A 23 -7.81 -7.53 -36.52
N ASN A 24 -7.30 -6.34 -36.70
CA ASN A 24 -6.60 -5.62 -35.67
C ASN A 24 -7.52 -4.49 -35.19
N GLU A 25 -8.68 -4.85 -34.64
CA GLU A 25 -9.44 -3.89 -33.86
C GLU A 25 -8.56 -3.50 -32.68
N SER A 26 -8.18 -2.24 -32.69
CA SER A 26 -7.28 -1.67 -31.71
C SER A 26 -7.98 -1.65 -30.34
N TYR A 27 -7.62 -2.57 -29.48
CA TYR A 27 -7.97 -2.56 -28.04
C TYR A 27 -7.63 -1.23 -27.32
N GLN A 28 -7.13 -0.25 -28.05
CA GLN A 28 -6.70 1.06 -27.54
C GLN A 28 -7.85 1.96 -27.07
N ASP A 29 -9.11 1.65 -27.40
CA ASP A 29 -10.27 2.46 -27.04
C ASP A 29 -11.10 1.91 -25.89
N ALA A 30 -10.71 0.78 -25.29
CA ALA A 30 -11.42 0.21 -24.16
C ALA A 30 -11.43 1.15 -22.94
N ILE A 31 -12.57 1.21 -22.25
CA ILE A 31 -12.71 1.87 -20.95
C ILE A 31 -12.75 0.79 -19.88
N ILE A 32 -11.95 0.97 -18.83
CA ILE A 32 -11.94 0.11 -17.65
C ILE A 32 -12.84 0.75 -16.59
N TYR A 33 -13.78 0.00 -16.05
CA TYR A 33 -14.64 0.40 -14.94
C TYR A 33 -14.12 -0.25 -13.65
N PHE A 34 -13.70 0.60 -12.70
CA PHE A 34 -13.09 0.16 -11.44
C PHE A 34 -13.84 0.71 -10.24
N GLU A 35 -14.08 -0.14 -9.24
CA GLU A 35 -14.68 0.25 -7.98
C GLU A 35 -13.68 0.19 -6.84
N ILE A 36 -13.62 1.29 -6.09
CA ILE A 36 -12.78 1.45 -4.90
C ILE A 36 -13.64 1.41 -3.62
N PRO A 37 -13.11 0.88 -2.50
CA PRO A 37 -13.88 0.72 -1.27
C PRO A 37 -14.21 2.05 -0.59
N GLU A 38 -13.35 3.05 -0.73
CA GLU A 38 -13.51 4.34 -0.06
C GLU A 38 -13.20 5.51 -0.99
N LYS A 39 -13.75 6.68 -0.67
CA LYS A 39 -13.47 7.91 -1.43
C LYS A 39 -12.07 8.40 -1.05
N PRO A 40 -11.14 8.62 -2.00
CA PRO A 40 -9.87 9.27 -1.72
C PRO A 40 -10.07 10.65 -1.08
N PHE A 41 -9.31 10.90 -0.02
CA PHE A 41 -9.29 12.20 0.63
C PHE A 41 -8.39 13.17 -0.13
N SER A 42 -7.23 12.69 -0.59
CA SER A 42 -6.22 13.46 -1.31
C SER A 42 -5.66 12.66 -2.47
N LEU A 43 -5.14 13.36 -3.47
CA LEU A 43 -4.31 12.80 -4.56
C LEU A 43 -2.90 13.42 -4.55
N ASP A 44 -2.47 13.92 -3.41
CA ASP A 44 -1.10 14.37 -3.19
C ASP A 44 -0.17 13.19 -2.96
N PRO A 45 0.79 12.89 -3.87
CA PRO A 45 1.64 11.70 -3.79
C PRO A 45 2.40 11.55 -2.48
N GLN A 46 2.75 12.65 -1.81
CA GLN A 46 3.53 12.61 -0.58
C GLN A 46 2.67 12.30 0.66
N THR A 47 1.34 12.48 0.60
CA THR A 47 0.47 12.33 1.76
C THR A 47 -0.53 11.18 1.67
N VAL A 48 -0.68 10.55 0.49
CA VAL A 48 -1.60 9.41 0.30
C VAL A 48 -1.14 8.18 1.07
N SER A 49 -2.11 7.42 1.60
CA SER A 49 -1.85 6.20 2.37
C SER A 49 -2.85 5.07 2.11
N SER A 50 -4.06 5.37 1.63
CA SER A 50 -5.07 4.35 1.38
C SER A 50 -4.91 3.66 0.02
N ASP A 51 -5.41 2.41 -0.10
CA ASP A 51 -5.41 1.66 -1.38
C ASP A 51 -6.15 2.43 -2.48
N SER A 52 -7.25 3.10 -2.12
CA SER A 52 -8.04 3.91 -3.04
C SER A 52 -7.26 5.11 -3.59
N GLU A 53 -6.51 5.79 -2.74
CA GLU A 53 -5.64 6.91 -3.13
C GLU A 53 -4.46 6.43 -3.97
N LEU A 54 -3.76 5.38 -3.51
CA LEU A 54 -2.62 4.80 -4.21
C LEU A 54 -3.00 4.29 -5.60
N ALA A 55 -4.20 3.69 -5.76
CA ALA A 55 -4.69 3.22 -7.06
C ALA A 55 -4.90 4.36 -8.07
N VAL A 56 -5.23 5.57 -7.61
CA VAL A 56 -5.35 6.74 -8.48
C VAL A 56 -3.98 7.39 -8.72
N VAL A 57 -3.27 7.72 -7.64
CA VAL A 57 -2.00 8.46 -7.68
C VAL A 57 -0.97 7.74 -8.53
N GLY A 58 -0.79 6.44 -8.36
CA GLY A 58 0.19 5.67 -9.10
C GLY A 58 -0.06 5.57 -10.61
N ASN A 59 -1.23 5.97 -11.10
CA ASN A 59 -1.56 6.00 -12.52
C ASN A 59 -1.46 7.40 -13.13
N ILE A 60 -1.66 8.45 -12.32
CA ILE A 60 -1.58 9.85 -12.78
C ILE A 60 -0.21 10.49 -12.55
N PHE A 61 0.62 9.90 -11.67
CA PHE A 61 2.02 10.29 -11.47
C PHE A 61 2.97 9.17 -11.85
N GLU A 62 4.23 9.48 -12.04
CA GLU A 62 5.30 8.51 -12.27
C GLU A 62 6.59 8.93 -11.58
N GLY A 63 7.20 7.98 -10.84
CA GLY A 63 8.48 8.19 -10.16
C GLY A 63 9.69 8.14 -11.10
N LEU A 64 10.89 8.35 -10.56
CA LEU A 64 12.14 8.11 -11.28
C LEU A 64 12.21 6.68 -11.81
N LEU A 65 11.83 5.75 -10.95
CA LEU A 65 11.76 4.32 -11.25
C LEU A 65 10.32 3.83 -11.05
N ARG A 66 10.00 2.71 -11.69
CA ARG A 66 8.72 2.04 -11.54
C ARG A 66 8.89 0.52 -11.72
N LYS A 67 7.92 -0.27 -11.28
CA LYS A 67 7.88 -1.72 -11.54
C LYS A 67 7.22 -1.99 -12.90
N ASN A 68 7.78 -2.90 -13.68
CA ASN A 68 7.15 -3.40 -14.89
C ASN A 68 6.11 -4.50 -14.55
N ASP A 69 5.44 -5.07 -15.56
CA ASP A 69 4.45 -6.13 -15.41
C ASP A 69 4.99 -7.44 -14.81
N GLY A 70 6.29 -7.68 -14.89
CA GLY A 70 6.99 -8.78 -14.20
C GLY A 70 7.45 -8.44 -12.78
N GLY A 71 7.17 -7.22 -12.26
CA GLY A 71 7.59 -6.76 -10.94
C GLY A 71 9.04 -6.30 -10.85
N ALA A 72 9.81 -6.34 -11.94
CA ALA A 72 11.18 -5.84 -11.98
C ALA A 72 11.21 -4.31 -12.04
N ILE A 73 12.22 -3.71 -11.38
CA ILE A 73 12.43 -2.26 -11.38
C ILE A 73 12.95 -1.82 -12.74
N ALA A 74 12.37 -0.78 -13.29
CA ALA A 74 12.71 -0.17 -14.57
C ALA A 74 12.68 1.35 -14.48
N GLY A 75 13.27 2.05 -15.46
CA GLY A 75 13.16 3.50 -15.55
C GLY A 75 11.73 3.93 -15.85
N GLY A 76 11.23 4.91 -15.08
CA GLY A 76 9.98 5.62 -15.32
C GLY A 76 10.25 7.00 -15.92
N MET A 77 10.31 8.04 -15.07
CA MET A 77 10.76 9.37 -15.50
C MET A 77 12.27 9.42 -15.79
N ALA A 78 13.07 8.53 -15.18
CA ALA A 78 14.47 8.39 -15.52
C ALA A 78 14.67 7.53 -16.78
N GLU A 79 15.33 8.08 -17.81
CA GLU A 79 15.76 7.31 -18.98
C GLU A 79 16.95 6.40 -18.66
N SER A 80 17.77 6.80 -17.69
CA SER A 80 18.93 6.05 -17.21
C SER A 80 19.34 6.50 -15.82
N PHE A 81 20.04 5.60 -15.12
CA PHE A 81 20.73 5.97 -13.87
C PHE A 81 22.03 5.18 -13.71
N SER A 82 22.92 5.71 -12.89
CA SER A 82 24.17 5.06 -12.51
C SER A 82 24.41 5.20 -11.01
N LYS A 83 25.14 4.23 -10.44
CA LYS A 83 25.54 4.23 -9.03
C LYS A 83 27.07 4.23 -8.95
N ASP A 84 27.63 5.18 -8.21
CA ASP A 84 29.03 5.23 -7.83
C ASP A 84 29.14 5.37 -6.31
N GLY A 85 29.57 4.28 -5.66
CA GLY A 85 29.57 4.19 -4.21
C GLY A 85 28.18 4.39 -3.61
N LEU A 86 27.99 5.45 -2.85
CA LEU A 86 26.70 5.84 -2.24
C LEU A 86 25.94 6.88 -3.06
N THR A 87 26.45 7.26 -4.23
CA THR A 87 25.86 8.31 -5.06
C THR A 87 25.15 7.69 -6.27
N TYR A 88 23.88 8.02 -6.41
CA TYR A 88 23.08 7.73 -7.60
C TYR A 88 22.95 8.98 -8.46
N THR A 89 23.10 8.84 -9.77
CA THR A 89 22.86 9.90 -10.74
C THR A 89 21.78 9.46 -11.70
N PHE A 90 20.64 10.16 -11.73
CA PHE A 90 19.51 9.90 -12.61
C PHE A 90 19.48 10.91 -13.74
N LYS A 91 19.19 10.46 -14.96
CA LYS A 91 18.89 11.29 -16.12
C LYS A 91 17.41 11.24 -16.41
N ILE A 92 16.72 12.38 -16.28
CA ILE A 92 15.29 12.50 -16.54
C ILE A 92 15.06 12.60 -18.06
N ARG A 93 14.10 11.83 -18.58
CA ARG A 93 13.73 11.83 -20.01
C ARG A 93 13.48 13.26 -20.48
N SER A 94 14.05 13.62 -21.64
CA SER A 94 13.92 14.94 -22.22
C SER A 94 12.49 15.27 -22.63
N ASP A 95 11.68 14.27 -22.96
CA ASP A 95 10.29 14.36 -23.42
C ASP A 95 9.26 14.31 -22.28
N ALA A 96 9.69 14.11 -21.02
CA ALA A 96 8.82 14.04 -19.87
C ALA A 96 8.13 15.39 -19.61
N LYS A 97 6.78 15.36 -19.56
CA LYS A 97 5.93 16.55 -19.38
C LYS A 97 4.85 16.31 -18.33
N TRP A 98 4.49 17.40 -17.67
CA TRP A 98 3.26 17.51 -16.92
C TRP A 98 2.04 17.66 -17.85
N SER A 99 0.85 17.40 -17.35
CA SER A 99 -0.41 17.53 -18.12
C SER A 99 -0.75 18.97 -18.51
N ASN A 100 -0.10 19.95 -17.93
CA ASN A 100 -0.15 21.36 -18.33
C ASN A 100 0.93 21.75 -19.34
N GLU A 101 1.59 20.74 -19.96
CA GLU A 101 2.64 20.84 -20.99
C GLU A 101 4.00 21.32 -20.48
N THR A 102 4.14 21.73 -19.21
CA THR A 102 5.44 22.10 -18.65
C THR A 102 6.35 20.88 -18.55
N PRO A 103 7.68 21.02 -18.73
CA PRO A 103 8.61 19.91 -18.59
C PRO A 103 8.64 19.37 -17.17
N VAL A 104 8.76 18.05 -17.01
CA VAL A 104 9.18 17.45 -15.74
C VAL A 104 10.68 17.64 -15.58
N THR A 105 11.10 18.18 -14.45
CA THR A 105 12.49 18.52 -14.17
C THR A 105 13.04 17.79 -12.93
N SER A 106 14.35 17.81 -12.77
CA SER A 106 15.02 17.33 -11.55
C SER A 106 14.61 18.12 -10.31
N ASN A 107 14.25 19.40 -10.46
CA ASN A 107 13.77 20.24 -9.37
C ASN A 107 12.39 19.77 -8.84
N ASP A 108 11.53 19.19 -9.68
CA ASP A 108 10.25 18.64 -9.23
C ASP A 108 10.46 17.45 -8.26
N PHE A 109 11.50 16.66 -8.47
CA PHE A 109 11.88 15.57 -7.56
C PHE A 109 12.58 16.09 -6.31
N LEU A 110 13.50 17.05 -6.45
CA LEU A 110 14.17 17.67 -5.31
C LEU A 110 13.15 18.31 -4.36
N PHE A 111 12.20 19.05 -4.90
CA PHE A 111 11.12 19.67 -4.13
C PHE A 111 10.24 18.60 -3.45
N ALA A 112 9.85 17.56 -4.17
CA ALA A 112 9.04 16.46 -3.63
C ALA A 112 9.73 15.77 -2.45
N PHE A 113 11.03 15.45 -2.56
CA PHE A 113 11.79 14.80 -1.48
C PHE A 113 11.97 15.71 -0.27
N LYS A 114 12.29 16.99 -0.48
CA LYS A 114 12.35 17.97 0.60
C LYS A 114 11.01 18.03 1.33
N ARG A 115 9.90 18.18 0.59
CA ARG A 115 8.55 18.27 1.13
C ARG A 115 8.15 17.03 1.90
N ALA A 116 8.38 15.83 1.35
CA ALA A 116 8.06 14.56 2.01
C ALA A 116 8.79 14.38 3.36
N LEU A 117 9.94 15.03 3.54
CA LEU A 117 10.75 14.92 4.74
C LEU A 117 10.50 16.05 5.76
N LEU A 118 9.74 17.09 5.40
CA LEU A 118 9.36 18.13 6.36
C LEU A 118 8.38 17.57 7.39
N PRO A 119 8.58 17.82 8.70
CA PRO A 119 7.67 17.37 9.76
C PRO A 119 6.21 17.78 9.52
N GLU A 120 5.98 18.98 9.01
CA GLU A 120 4.66 19.54 8.74
C GLU A 120 3.92 18.86 7.57
N THR A 121 4.60 18.10 6.73
CA THR A 121 3.96 17.33 5.66
C THR A 121 3.29 16.07 6.20
N GLU A 122 3.76 15.55 7.34
CA GLU A 122 3.27 14.30 7.94
C GLU A 122 3.18 13.15 6.93
N ALA A 123 4.17 13.06 6.01
CA ALA A 123 4.16 12.07 4.93
C ALA A 123 4.24 10.64 5.51
N PRO A 124 3.22 9.78 5.28
CA PRO A 124 3.14 8.46 5.91
C PRO A 124 4.34 7.56 5.56
N PHE A 125 4.88 7.74 4.36
CA PHE A 125 5.97 6.91 3.84
C PHE A 125 7.33 7.62 3.79
N ALA A 126 7.51 8.72 4.54
CA ALA A 126 8.77 9.47 4.60
C ALA A 126 9.98 8.59 4.96
N SER A 127 9.78 7.59 5.83
CA SER A 127 10.84 6.68 6.28
C SER A 127 11.51 5.89 5.14
N ARG A 128 10.86 5.74 4.00
CA ARG A 128 11.43 5.10 2.81
C ARG A 128 12.60 5.88 2.21
N LEU A 129 12.66 7.19 2.49
CA LEU A 129 13.71 8.07 2.02
C LEU A 129 14.84 8.25 3.05
N PHE A 130 14.78 7.62 4.24
CA PHE A 130 15.77 7.81 5.33
C PHE A 130 17.16 7.26 5.03
N CYS A 131 17.32 6.46 3.98
CA CYS A 131 18.66 6.11 3.50
C CYS A 131 19.36 7.27 2.75
N ILE A 132 18.64 8.32 2.32
CA ILE A 132 19.23 9.54 1.75
C ILE A 132 19.94 10.30 2.87
N GLU A 133 21.11 10.84 2.57
CA GLU A 133 21.91 11.62 3.52
C GLU A 133 21.11 12.76 4.12
N ASN A 134 21.12 12.85 5.46
CA ASN A 134 20.40 13.82 6.28
C ASN A 134 18.86 13.71 6.30
N ALA A 135 18.24 12.81 5.52
CA ALA A 135 16.79 12.69 5.41
C ALA A 135 16.11 12.48 6.77
N GLU A 136 16.62 11.55 7.58
CA GLU A 136 16.05 11.25 8.89
C GLU A 136 16.17 12.45 9.87
N LEU A 137 17.29 13.19 9.84
CA LEU A 137 17.49 14.38 10.67
C LEU A 137 16.54 15.53 10.27
N ILE A 138 16.27 15.67 8.98
CA ILE A 138 15.31 16.65 8.45
C ILE A 138 13.91 16.28 8.90
N HIS A 139 13.52 15.01 8.76
CA HIS A 139 12.19 14.53 9.15
C HIS A 139 11.87 14.79 10.63
N TYR A 140 12.88 14.67 11.51
CA TYR A 140 12.71 14.98 12.93
C TYR A 140 12.97 16.46 13.28
N GLY A 141 13.03 17.36 12.30
CA GLY A 141 13.22 18.81 12.52
C GLY A 141 14.59 19.20 13.08
N LYS A 142 15.60 18.30 12.98
CA LYS A 142 16.95 18.53 13.51
C LYS A 142 17.88 19.22 12.51
N LEU A 143 17.52 19.22 11.23
CA LEU A 143 18.24 19.90 10.13
C LEU A 143 17.24 20.56 9.18
N SER A 144 17.70 21.63 8.51
CA SER A 144 16.95 22.23 7.39
C SER A 144 16.92 21.28 6.19
N ALA A 145 15.79 21.30 5.43
CA ALA A 145 15.65 20.55 4.19
C ALA A 145 16.72 20.85 3.12
N ASP A 146 17.40 22.00 3.22
CA ASP A 146 18.51 22.37 2.31
C ASP A 146 19.76 21.52 2.50
N ASN A 147 19.86 20.79 3.61
CA ASN A 147 20.96 19.85 3.86
C ASN A 147 20.71 18.45 3.32
N LEU A 148 19.58 18.22 2.64
CA LEU A 148 19.27 16.92 2.06
C LEU A 148 20.33 16.49 1.05
N GLY A 149 20.76 15.23 1.10
CA GLY A 149 21.72 14.64 0.17
C GLY A 149 21.17 14.49 -1.26
N VAL A 150 20.38 15.45 -1.75
CA VAL A 150 19.82 15.48 -3.10
C VAL A 150 20.15 16.83 -3.76
N SER A 151 20.57 16.79 -5.02
CA SER A 151 20.84 17.99 -5.80
C SER A 151 20.38 17.86 -7.25
N ALA A 152 20.00 18.98 -7.83
CA ALA A 152 19.56 19.14 -9.21
C ALA A 152 20.51 20.12 -9.92
N PRO A 153 21.66 19.66 -10.46
CA PRO A 153 22.64 20.53 -11.09
C PRO A 153 22.16 21.13 -12.41
N ASP A 154 21.21 20.51 -13.06
CA ASP A 154 20.50 20.97 -14.25
C ASP A 154 19.08 20.35 -14.28
N ASP A 155 18.22 20.81 -15.18
CA ASP A 155 16.81 20.39 -15.26
C ASP A 155 16.58 18.90 -15.50
N LYS A 156 17.58 18.17 -15.95
CA LYS A 156 17.44 16.74 -16.33
C LYS A 156 18.36 15.82 -15.54
N THR A 157 19.17 16.35 -14.62
CA THR A 157 20.08 15.56 -13.80
C THR A 157 19.69 15.67 -12.34
N LEU A 158 19.38 14.54 -11.71
CA LEU A 158 19.18 14.45 -10.27
C LEU A 158 20.27 13.57 -9.65
N ILE A 159 20.95 14.10 -8.64
CA ILE A 159 21.99 13.37 -7.90
C ILE A 159 21.48 13.13 -6.48
N ILE A 160 21.51 11.87 -6.05
CA ILE A 160 21.08 11.44 -4.71
C ILE A 160 22.25 10.75 -4.02
N ARG A 161 22.65 11.25 -2.86
CA ARG A 161 23.68 10.66 -2.01
C ARG A 161 23.04 9.97 -0.82
N LEU A 162 23.38 8.70 -0.61
CA LEU A 162 22.90 7.91 0.51
C LEU A 162 23.82 8.07 1.74
N CYS A 163 23.27 7.91 2.93
CA CYS A 163 24.04 7.85 4.18
C CYS A 163 24.62 6.44 4.45
N ARG A 164 24.08 5.41 3.77
CA ARG A 164 24.52 4.00 3.81
C ARG A 164 24.10 3.29 2.53
N ASP A 165 24.76 2.17 2.23
CA ASP A 165 24.29 1.30 1.15
C ASP A 165 22.95 0.68 1.55
N ASP A 166 21.94 0.85 0.71
CA ASP A 166 20.59 0.33 0.93
C ASP A 166 20.10 -0.36 -0.35
N LYS A 167 19.96 -1.68 -0.28
CA LYS A 167 19.52 -2.50 -1.41
C LYS A 167 18.07 -2.20 -1.83
N ASN A 168 17.29 -1.56 -0.95
CA ASN A 168 15.89 -1.25 -1.17
C ASN A 168 15.66 0.16 -1.68
N PHE A 169 16.73 0.95 -1.84
CA PHE A 169 16.60 2.33 -2.27
C PHE A 169 15.91 2.45 -3.64
N GLU A 170 16.28 1.63 -4.61
CA GLU A 170 15.62 1.63 -5.92
C GLU A 170 14.14 1.26 -5.83
N SER A 171 13.76 0.33 -4.93
CA SER A 171 12.36 -0.01 -4.66
C SER A 171 11.62 1.17 -4.01
N ALA A 172 12.24 1.89 -3.08
CA ALA A 172 11.64 3.09 -2.47
C ALA A 172 11.30 4.16 -3.52
N LEU A 173 12.13 4.30 -4.56
CA LEU A 173 11.89 5.25 -5.67
C LEU A 173 10.73 4.86 -6.60
N THR A 174 10.15 3.67 -6.45
CA THR A 174 8.93 3.26 -7.18
C THR A 174 7.63 3.61 -6.45
N THR A 175 7.71 4.24 -5.28
CA THR A 175 6.56 4.49 -4.40
C THR A 175 6.07 5.93 -4.50
N SER A 176 4.83 6.17 -4.05
CA SER A 176 4.17 7.48 -4.14
C SER A 176 4.97 8.62 -3.53
N VAL A 177 5.59 8.39 -2.36
CA VAL A 177 6.37 9.41 -1.64
C VAL A 177 7.57 9.95 -2.44
N ALA A 178 8.09 9.14 -3.38
CA ALA A 178 9.21 9.51 -4.26
C ALA A 178 8.76 10.05 -5.63
N MET A 179 7.47 10.23 -5.88
CA MET A 179 6.95 10.83 -7.10
C MET A 179 7.20 12.35 -7.13
N PRO A 180 7.31 12.94 -8.31
CA PRO A 180 7.62 14.36 -8.44
C PRO A 180 6.46 15.27 -7.99
N CYS A 181 6.77 16.48 -7.57
CA CYS A 181 5.82 17.54 -7.25
C CYS A 181 6.29 18.83 -7.92
N ASN A 182 5.46 19.41 -8.79
CA ASN A 182 5.78 20.69 -9.41
C ASN A 182 5.62 21.81 -8.39
N GLU A 183 6.72 22.47 -8.03
CA GLU A 183 6.77 23.47 -6.96
C GLU A 183 5.89 24.69 -7.27
N GLU A 184 5.93 25.20 -8.50
CA GLU A 184 5.12 26.36 -8.91
C GLU A 184 3.62 26.05 -8.79
N PHE A 185 3.20 24.88 -9.29
CA PHE A 185 1.81 24.45 -9.22
C PHE A 185 1.38 24.17 -7.77
N PHE A 186 2.26 23.55 -6.97
CA PHE A 186 2.00 23.31 -5.55
C PHE A 186 1.74 24.62 -4.80
N ASN A 187 2.62 25.59 -4.97
CA ASN A 187 2.50 26.91 -4.34
C ASN A 187 1.24 27.66 -4.82
N ALA A 188 0.92 27.59 -6.12
CA ALA A 188 -0.28 28.17 -6.68
C ALA A 188 -1.58 27.53 -6.15
N SER A 189 -1.54 26.29 -5.70
CA SER A 189 -2.70 25.59 -5.13
C SER A 189 -3.13 26.13 -3.76
N ALA A 190 -2.32 26.97 -3.12
CA ALA A 190 -2.60 27.67 -1.84
C ALA A 190 -3.09 26.71 -0.74
N GLY A 191 -2.40 25.57 -0.55
CA GLY A 191 -2.71 24.56 0.46
C GLY A 191 -3.81 23.58 0.06
N LYS A 192 -4.24 23.58 -1.20
CA LYS A 192 -5.28 22.67 -1.72
C LYS A 192 -4.72 21.61 -2.68
N TYR A 193 -3.40 21.45 -2.77
CA TYR A 193 -2.78 20.48 -3.66
C TYR A 193 -3.35 19.07 -3.40
N GLY A 194 -3.78 18.42 -4.46
CA GLY A 194 -4.35 17.07 -4.37
C GLY A 194 -5.81 16.97 -3.90
N LEU A 195 -6.50 18.09 -3.58
CA LEU A 195 -7.84 18.06 -2.98
C LEU A 195 -8.99 18.27 -3.97
N THR A 196 -8.72 18.75 -5.18
CA THR A 196 -9.72 18.96 -6.26
C THR A 196 -9.11 18.70 -7.62
N GLU A 197 -9.94 18.57 -8.66
CA GLU A 197 -9.49 18.37 -10.03
C GLU A 197 -8.53 19.49 -10.49
N GLU A 198 -8.82 20.72 -10.13
CA GLU A 198 -8.05 21.91 -10.53
C GLU A 198 -6.71 22.02 -9.78
N THR A 199 -6.56 21.30 -8.69
CA THR A 199 -5.34 21.29 -7.87
C THR A 199 -4.49 20.03 -8.02
N VAL A 200 -4.71 19.29 -9.12
CA VAL A 200 -3.93 18.11 -9.52
C VAL A 200 -3.41 18.30 -10.94
N ILE A 201 -2.11 18.13 -11.15
CA ILE A 201 -1.50 17.94 -12.47
C ILE A 201 -0.85 16.56 -12.52
N SER A 202 -0.86 15.96 -13.70
CA SER A 202 -0.42 14.58 -13.90
C SER A 202 0.85 14.52 -14.75
N CYS A 203 1.69 13.52 -14.50
CA CYS A 203 2.85 13.22 -15.36
C CYS A 203 2.92 11.73 -15.74
N GLY A 204 2.01 10.90 -15.22
CA GLY A 204 1.94 9.46 -15.49
C GLY A 204 1.20 9.11 -16.77
N SER A 205 0.92 7.81 -16.91
CA SER A 205 0.23 7.22 -18.10
C SER A 205 -1.19 7.74 -18.32
N TYR A 206 -1.80 8.28 -17.25
CA TYR A 206 -3.12 8.89 -17.29
C TYR A 206 -3.11 10.31 -16.75
N THR A 207 -4.14 11.07 -17.12
CA THR A 207 -4.48 12.37 -16.54
C THR A 207 -5.82 12.29 -15.85
N LEU A 208 -5.97 12.98 -14.71
CA LEU A 208 -7.26 13.19 -14.08
C LEU A 208 -8.10 14.12 -14.99
N SER A 209 -9.28 13.69 -15.42
CA SER A 209 -10.10 14.45 -16.35
C SER A 209 -11.47 14.82 -15.80
N LYS A 210 -11.91 14.17 -14.72
CA LYS A 210 -13.10 14.53 -13.93
C LYS A 210 -12.99 13.99 -12.53
N TRP A 211 -13.34 14.83 -11.57
CA TRP A 211 -13.53 14.44 -10.18
C TRP A 211 -14.88 14.96 -9.69
N LYS A 212 -15.86 14.07 -9.60
CA LYS A 212 -17.18 14.39 -9.06
C LYS A 212 -17.26 13.96 -7.60
N LYS A 213 -17.78 14.83 -6.75
CA LYS A 213 -18.00 14.51 -5.33
C LYS A 213 -19.31 13.76 -5.08
N GLU A 214 -20.39 14.12 -5.83
CA GLU A 214 -21.70 13.46 -5.71
C GLU A 214 -22.41 13.40 -7.08
N PRO A 215 -22.80 12.21 -7.60
CA PRO A 215 -22.28 10.92 -7.15
C PRO A 215 -20.77 10.84 -7.35
N PHE A 216 -20.08 10.18 -6.40
CA PHE A 216 -18.63 10.10 -6.42
C PHE A 216 -18.13 9.34 -7.66
N SER A 217 -17.22 9.96 -8.39
CA SER A 217 -16.49 9.31 -9.48
C SER A 217 -15.24 10.07 -9.90
N PHE A 218 -14.22 9.30 -10.32
CA PHE A 218 -13.10 9.82 -11.10
C PHE A 218 -13.18 9.35 -12.54
N LYS A 219 -12.66 10.17 -13.44
CA LYS A 219 -12.32 9.74 -14.79
C LYS A 219 -10.86 10.03 -15.06
N LEU A 220 -10.09 8.96 -15.26
CA LEU A 220 -8.74 9.03 -15.78
C LEU A 220 -8.79 8.85 -17.29
N LYS A 221 -8.06 9.67 -18.04
CA LYS A 221 -7.89 9.53 -19.49
C LYS A 221 -6.44 9.19 -19.79
N LYS A 222 -6.22 8.39 -20.82
CA LYS A 222 -4.90 8.17 -21.40
C LYS A 222 -4.20 9.52 -21.61
N ASN A 223 -2.98 9.64 -21.10
CA ASN A 223 -2.19 10.86 -21.21
C ASN A 223 -1.51 10.90 -22.58
N SER A 224 -1.99 11.79 -23.47
CA SER A 224 -1.43 11.96 -24.82
C SER A 224 -0.02 12.59 -24.81
N LEU A 225 0.39 13.21 -23.70
CA LEU A 225 1.72 13.81 -23.54
C LEU A 225 2.74 12.81 -22.98
N TYR A 226 2.28 11.61 -22.54
CA TYR A 226 3.15 10.60 -21.98
C TYR A 226 3.80 9.78 -23.11
N ASN A 227 5.11 9.95 -23.28
CA ASN A 227 5.93 9.23 -24.26
C ASN A 227 6.85 8.18 -23.61
N GLY A 228 6.63 7.86 -22.32
CA GLY A 228 7.42 6.88 -21.59
C GLY A 228 7.10 5.42 -21.95
N PRO A 229 7.86 4.47 -21.36
CA PRO A 229 7.75 3.05 -21.70
C PRO A 229 6.45 2.40 -21.20
N PHE A 230 5.69 3.06 -20.34
CA PHE A 230 4.48 2.53 -19.71
C PHE A 230 3.20 3.23 -20.19
N ALA A 231 3.12 3.54 -21.47
CA ALA A 231 1.94 4.17 -22.04
C ALA A 231 0.69 3.29 -21.86
N ALA A 232 -0.44 3.91 -21.50
CA ALA A 232 -1.70 3.22 -21.27
C ALA A 232 -2.15 2.42 -22.50
N LYS A 233 -2.56 1.17 -22.28
CA LYS A 233 -3.07 0.26 -23.32
C LYS A 233 -4.59 0.41 -23.53
N ASN A 234 -5.29 1.12 -22.65
CA ASN A 234 -6.71 1.46 -22.74
C ASN A 234 -6.89 2.98 -22.80
N SER A 235 -8.10 3.45 -23.15
CA SER A 235 -8.36 4.88 -23.38
C SER A 235 -8.69 5.65 -22.11
N ALA A 236 -9.30 5.00 -21.14
CA ALA A 236 -9.73 5.61 -19.89
C ALA A 236 -9.99 4.59 -18.78
N VAL A 237 -9.98 5.09 -17.55
CA VAL A 237 -10.47 4.36 -16.37
C VAL A 237 -11.56 5.20 -15.72
N HIS A 238 -12.72 4.60 -15.50
CA HIS A 238 -13.79 5.18 -14.70
C HIS A 238 -13.77 4.55 -13.33
N ILE A 239 -13.57 5.36 -12.31
CA ILE A 239 -13.47 4.92 -10.93
C ILE A 239 -14.69 5.41 -10.16
N THR A 240 -15.38 4.49 -9.47
CA THR A 240 -16.53 4.79 -8.61
C THR A 240 -16.34 4.17 -7.25
N LYS A 241 -17.13 4.60 -6.26
CA LYS A 241 -17.13 3.94 -4.96
C LYS A 241 -17.91 2.63 -5.05
N SER A 242 -17.35 1.58 -4.45
CA SER A 242 -17.99 0.27 -4.37
C SER A 242 -19.27 0.33 -3.52
N GLU A 243 -20.25 -0.45 -3.96
CA GLU A 243 -21.38 -0.91 -3.15
C GLU A 243 -21.16 -2.41 -2.94
N GLU A 244 -20.48 -2.79 -1.86
CA GLU A 244 -19.92 -4.13 -1.64
C GLU A 244 -20.94 -5.25 -1.83
N GLU A 245 -22.18 -5.06 -1.37
CA GLU A 245 -23.25 -6.07 -1.46
C GLU A 245 -23.61 -6.46 -2.89
N THR A 246 -23.32 -5.59 -3.87
CA THR A 246 -23.68 -5.80 -5.27
C THR A 246 -22.48 -5.98 -6.20
N ALA A 247 -21.24 -5.90 -5.70
CA ALA A 247 -20.03 -5.89 -6.52
C ALA A 247 -19.93 -7.13 -7.44
N ILE A 248 -20.17 -8.34 -6.93
CA ILE A 248 -20.13 -9.58 -7.74
C ILE A 248 -21.18 -9.55 -8.84
N GLN A 249 -22.42 -9.10 -8.57
CA GLN A 249 -23.46 -9.02 -9.57
C GLN A 249 -23.12 -8.00 -10.66
N ARG A 250 -22.59 -6.85 -10.27
CA ARG A 250 -22.18 -5.79 -11.20
C ARG A 250 -21.02 -6.21 -12.09
N LEU A 251 -20.06 -7.00 -11.56
CA LEU A 251 -18.99 -7.63 -12.35
C LEU A 251 -19.56 -8.64 -13.36
N LYS A 252 -20.54 -9.48 -12.95
CA LYS A 252 -21.22 -10.43 -13.84
C LYS A 252 -22.02 -9.77 -14.92
N ASP A 253 -22.65 -8.64 -14.62
CA ASP A 253 -23.46 -7.85 -15.58
C ASP A 253 -22.58 -6.95 -16.48
N ASN A 254 -21.24 -7.04 -16.36
CA ASN A 254 -20.26 -6.21 -17.08
C ASN A 254 -20.44 -4.69 -16.86
N ASN A 255 -21.06 -4.29 -15.74
CA ASN A 255 -21.18 -2.89 -15.34
C ASN A 255 -19.89 -2.37 -14.68
N VAL A 256 -19.07 -3.29 -14.19
CA VAL A 256 -17.77 -3.05 -13.56
C VAL A 256 -16.79 -4.10 -14.08
N ASP A 257 -15.54 -3.74 -14.25
CA ASP A 257 -14.49 -4.66 -14.69
C ASP A 257 -13.61 -5.16 -13.53
N ILE A 258 -13.41 -4.32 -12.51
CA ILE A 258 -12.57 -4.61 -11.35
C ILE A 258 -13.25 -4.03 -10.10
N ALA A 259 -13.32 -4.80 -9.03
CA ALA A 259 -13.82 -4.34 -7.74
C ALA A 259 -13.06 -4.98 -6.57
N PHE A 260 -12.88 -4.21 -5.51
CA PHE A 260 -12.57 -4.79 -4.21
C PHE A 260 -13.81 -5.49 -3.68
N ILE A 261 -13.62 -6.69 -3.16
CA ILE A 261 -14.69 -7.47 -2.52
C ILE A 261 -14.23 -7.94 -1.15
N ASP A 262 -15.20 -8.25 -0.29
CA ASP A 262 -14.91 -8.96 0.94
C ASP A 262 -14.28 -10.33 0.63
N SER A 263 -13.27 -10.74 1.39
CA SER A 263 -12.54 -11.99 1.13
C SER A 263 -13.39 -13.24 1.25
N SER A 264 -14.49 -13.21 2.02
CA SER A 264 -15.46 -14.32 2.09
C SER A 264 -16.15 -14.56 0.75
N LEU A 265 -16.19 -13.53 -0.09
CA LEU A 265 -16.79 -13.59 -1.43
C LEU A 265 -15.83 -14.11 -2.50
N SER A 266 -14.56 -14.41 -2.16
CA SER A 266 -13.58 -14.90 -3.15
C SER A 266 -14.02 -16.21 -3.81
N VAL A 267 -14.49 -17.19 -3.02
CA VAL A 267 -14.99 -18.47 -3.55
C VAL A 267 -16.26 -18.26 -4.39
N PRO A 268 -17.32 -17.60 -3.88
CA PRO A 268 -18.49 -17.27 -4.70
C PRO A 268 -18.17 -16.53 -6.00
N ALA A 269 -17.20 -15.61 -5.99
CA ALA A 269 -16.77 -14.90 -7.19
C ALA A 269 -16.17 -15.85 -8.23
N LYS A 270 -15.24 -16.73 -7.82
CA LYS A 270 -14.63 -17.77 -8.68
C LYS A 270 -15.68 -18.73 -9.26
N GLU A 271 -16.62 -19.19 -8.43
CA GLU A 271 -17.75 -20.05 -8.87
C GLU A 271 -18.67 -19.34 -9.87
N SER A 272 -18.73 -18.02 -9.82
CA SER A 272 -19.45 -17.19 -10.78
C SER A 272 -18.69 -16.93 -12.08
N GLY A 273 -17.49 -17.50 -12.25
CA GLY A 273 -16.65 -17.33 -13.46
C GLY A 273 -15.77 -16.08 -13.45
N LEU A 274 -15.74 -15.33 -12.35
CA LEU A 274 -14.86 -14.18 -12.19
C LEU A 274 -13.45 -14.64 -11.82
N LYS A 275 -12.44 -13.83 -12.17
CA LYS A 275 -11.09 -13.98 -11.65
C LYS A 275 -10.97 -13.27 -10.30
N THR A 276 -10.14 -13.80 -9.40
CA THR A 276 -9.86 -13.15 -8.11
C THR A 276 -8.36 -13.12 -7.83
N SER A 277 -7.92 -12.10 -7.13
CA SER A 277 -6.59 -12.00 -6.54
C SER A 277 -6.71 -11.61 -5.07
N GLU A 278 -6.00 -12.32 -4.22
CA GLU A 278 -5.98 -12.11 -2.79
C GLU A 278 -4.55 -11.82 -2.36
N TYR A 279 -4.38 -10.82 -1.48
CA TYR A 279 -3.09 -10.53 -0.88
C TYR A 279 -3.27 -10.07 0.56
N SER A 280 -2.35 -10.50 1.41
CA SER A 280 -2.34 -10.19 2.82
C SER A 280 -1.09 -9.39 3.12
N ASN A 281 -1.21 -8.07 3.15
CA ASN A 281 -0.10 -7.14 3.39
C ASN A 281 -0.25 -6.32 4.67
N ILE A 282 -1.31 -6.57 5.44
CA ILE A 282 -1.58 -5.85 6.69
C ILE A 282 -1.50 -6.84 7.85
N CYS A 283 -0.74 -6.48 8.89
CA CYS A 283 -0.74 -7.20 10.16
C CYS A 283 -1.20 -6.24 11.26
N TRP A 284 -2.16 -6.68 12.07
CA TRP A 284 -2.64 -5.97 13.25
C TRP A 284 -1.82 -6.38 14.46
N PHE A 285 -1.43 -5.42 15.26
CA PHE A 285 -0.60 -5.60 16.45
C PHE A 285 -1.30 -5.06 17.69
N LEU A 286 -1.12 -5.78 18.80
CA LEU A 286 -1.25 -5.22 20.13
C LEU A 286 0.14 -4.78 20.60
N THR A 287 0.25 -3.50 21.00
CA THR A 287 1.41 -3.01 21.74
C THR A 287 1.06 -2.78 23.21
N MET A 288 2.02 -3.02 24.09
CA MET A 288 1.88 -2.82 25.53
C MET A 288 3.10 -2.08 26.06
N ASN A 289 2.87 -1.02 26.82
CA ASN A 289 3.95 -0.24 27.43
C ASN A 289 4.74 -1.10 28.43
N SER A 290 6.04 -0.82 28.54
CA SER A 290 6.93 -1.50 29.49
C SER A 290 6.57 -1.21 30.96
N ASP A 291 5.84 -0.13 31.25
CA ASP A 291 5.33 0.17 32.58
C ASP A 291 4.27 -0.83 33.06
N LEU A 292 3.58 -1.45 32.11
CA LEU A 292 2.76 -2.62 32.39
C LEU A 292 3.67 -3.81 32.73
N LYS A 293 3.59 -4.31 33.97
CA LYS A 293 4.50 -5.33 34.47
C LYS A 293 4.60 -6.57 33.56
N PRO A 294 5.77 -7.22 33.43
CA PRO A 294 6.01 -8.29 32.48
C PRO A 294 5.04 -9.46 32.54
N ASN A 295 4.61 -9.86 33.75
CA ASN A 295 3.67 -10.98 33.87
C ASN A 295 2.26 -10.62 33.40
N PHE A 296 1.83 -9.35 33.51
CA PHE A 296 0.57 -8.90 32.90
C PHE A 296 0.64 -8.97 31.39
N ARG A 297 1.71 -8.41 30.77
CA ARG A 297 1.88 -8.47 29.32
C ARG A 297 1.89 -9.90 28.80
N LYS A 298 2.62 -10.78 29.47
CA LYS A 298 2.68 -12.20 29.13
C LYS A 298 1.32 -12.88 29.28
N SER A 299 0.60 -12.62 30.35
CA SER A 299 -0.75 -13.19 30.57
C SER A 299 -1.73 -12.76 29.51
N PHE A 300 -1.74 -11.49 29.11
CA PHE A 300 -2.58 -11.00 28.03
C PHE A 300 -2.23 -11.65 26.70
N ALA A 301 -0.93 -11.70 26.36
CA ALA A 301 -0.47 -12.34 25.13
C ALA A 301 -0.81 -13.84 25.06
N MET A 302 -0.71 -14.57 26.17
CA MET A 302 -1.07 -16.00 26.24
C MET A 302 -2.56 -16.28 26.11
N LEU A 303 -3.42 -15.30 26.28
CA LEU A 303 -4.87 -15.42 26.06
C LEU A 303 -5.30 -14.93 24.66
N ILE A 304 -4.35 -14.65 23.77
CA ILE A 304 -4.60 -14.36 22.38
C ILE A 304 -4.16 -15.58 21.58
N GLY A 305 -5.06 -16.16 20.82
CA GLY A 305 -4.79 -17.33 20.00
C GLY A 305 -5.92 -17.60 19.02
N GLU A 306 -5.70 -18.51 18.10
CA GLU A 306 -6.69 -18.87 17.08
C GLU A 306 -8.07 -19.20 17.67
N ASN A 307 -8.08 -19.83 18.85
CA ASN A 307 -9.32 -20.22 19.54
C ASN A 307 -10.18 -19.02 19.99
N VAL A 308 -9.59 -17.85 20.20
CA VAL A 308 -10.33 -16.65 20.60
C VAL A 308 -11.10 -16.07 19.44
N PHE A 309 -10.62 -16.30 18.22
CA PHE A 309 -11.16 -15.72 16.99
C PHE A 309 -12.02 -16.68 16.16
N GLN A 310 -12.11 -17.98 16.54
CA GLN A 310 -12.74 -19.01 15.68
C GLN A 310 -14.20 -18.77 15.29
N ASN A 311 -14.95 -18.01 16.09
CA ASN A 311 -16.38 -17.77 15.84
C ASN A 311 -16.68 -16.38 15.28
N ASP A 312 -15.73 -15.45 15.33
CA ASP A 312 -15.96 -14.02 15.13
C ASP A 312 -14.95 -13.36 14.16
N LEU A 313 -14.08 -14.17 13.52
CA LEU A 313 -13.23 -13.64 12.46
C LEU A 313 -14.09 -13.19 11.29
N MET A 314 -14.09 -11.89 11.10
CA MET A 314 -14.76 -11.29 9.97
C MET A 314 -14.10 -11.72 8.67
N PRO A 315 -14.87 -11.80 7.58
CA PRO A 315 -14.33 -12.01 6.26
C PRO A 315 -13.18 -11.02 6.00
N GLY A 316 -12.09 -11.51 5.41
CA GLY A 316 -10.91 -10.69 5.16
C GLY A 316 -9.88 -10.65 6.28
N TYR A 317 -10.19 -11.22 7.44
CA TYR A 317 -9.25 -11.36 8.55
C TYR A 317 -8.88 -12.82 8.79
N SER A 318 -7.64 -13.05 9.20
CA SER A 318 -7.15 -14.36 9.66
C SER A 318 -6.23 -14.20 10.87
N TYR A 319 -6.14 -15.22 11.72
CA TYR A 319 -5.21 -15.21 12.85
C TYR A 319 -3.77 -15.05 12.36
N SER A 320 -3.00 -14.18 13.04
CA SER A 320 -1.60 -13.97 12.72
C SER A 320 -0.70 -14.81 13.60
N GLY A 321 -0.02 -15.80 13.00
CA GLY A 321 1.05 -16.56 13.65
C GLY A 321 2.43 -15.91 13.53
N SER A 322 2.56 -14.69 12.99
CA SER A 322 3.83 -14.03 12.76
C SER A 322 3.69 -12.50 12.75
N VAL A 323 4.78 -11.78 13.00
CA VAL A 323 4.87 -10.33 12.78
C VAL A 323 4.89 -9.98 11.29
N PHE A 324 5.23 -10.93 10.43
CA PHE A 324 5.33 -10.70 8.99
C PHE A 324 4.04 -11.12 8.28
N PRO A 325 3.35 -10.19 7.60
CA PRO A 325 2.22 -10.57 6.77
C PRO A 325 2.68 -11.43 5.57
N PRO A 326 1.82 -12.33 5.05
CA PRO A 326 2.16 -13.23 3.95
C PRO A 326 2.72 -12.56 2.70
N ALA A 327 2.37 -11.29 2.44
CA ALA A 327 2.93 -10.51 1.34
C ALA A 327 4.43 -10.20 1.52
N VAL A 328 4.92 -10.14 2.76
CA VAL A 328 6.34 -9.91 3.10
C VAL A 328 7.10 -11.22 3.21
N LEU A 329 6.51 -12.21 3.88
CA LEU A 329 7.12 -13.51 4.11
C LEU A 329 6.06 -14.62 4.00
N LYS A 330 5.99 -15.26 2.83
CA LYS A 330 4.92 -16.21 2.48
C LYS A 330 4.76 -17.40 3.45
N ASN A 331 5.85 -17.84 4.06
CA ASN A 331 5.87 -18.97 5.00
C ASN A 331 6.54 -18.56 6.30
N ALA A 332 6.10 -17.44 6.89
CA ALA A 332 6.58 -17.04 8.21
C ALA A 332 6.23 -18.12 9.25
N ASP A 333 7.23 -18.49 10.05
CA ASP A 333 6.99 -19.38 11.17
C ASP A 333 6.35 -18.60 12.35
N SER A 334 5.96 -19.31 13.41
CA SER A 334 5.40 -18.72 14.64
C SER A 334 6.43 -18.57 15.76
N SER A 335 7.71 -18.52 15.43
CA SER A 335 8.79 -18.40 16.42
C SER A 335 8.60 -17.18 17.32
N GLY A 336 8.56 -17.41 18.63
CA GLY A 336 8.40 -16.37 19.65
C GLY A 336 6.95 -15.94 19.91
N VAL A 337 5.98 -16.35 19.11
CA VAL A 337 4.55 -16.15 19.41
C VAL A 337 4.14 -17.07 20.53
N LEU A 338 3.52 -16.54 21.57
CA LEU A 338 3.07 -17.34 22.70
C LEU A 338 1.82 -18.14 22.29
N GLY A 339 1.85 -19.43 22.56
CA GLY A 339 0.67 -20.28 22.45
C GLY A 339 -0.38 -19.94 23.50
N TYR A 340 -1.66 -20.18 23.18
CA TYR A 340 -2.76 -20.03 24.12
C TYR A 340 -2.61 -20.97 25.31
N ASP A 341 -2.52 -20.41 26.54
CA ASP A 341 -2.48 -21.17 27.78
C ASP A 341 -3.19 -20.42 28.91
N LEU A 342 -4.45 -20.79 29.13
CA LEU A 342 -5.31 -20.16 30.13
C LEU A 342 -4.78 -20.35 31.56
N ASN A 343 -4.25 -21.52 31.88
CA ASN A 343 -3.81 -21.84 33.24
C ASN A 343 -2.54 -21.06 33.59
N ALA A 344 -1.55 -21.08 32.70
CA ALA A 344 -0.32 -20.32 32.86
C ALA A 344 -0.59 -18.81 32.89
N ALA A 345 -1.53 -18.30 32.07
CA ALA A 345 -1.93 -16.91 32.08
C ALA A 345 -2.54 -16.49 33.43
N LYS A 346 -3.45 -17.31 33.99
CA LYS A 346 -4.06 -17.05 35.31
C LYS A 346 -3.03 -17.07 36.45
N GLU A 347 -2.10 -18.00 36.41
CA GLU A 347 -1.01 -18.10 37.41
C GLU A 347 -0.13 -16.86 37.38
N LEU A 348 0.36 -16.46 36.19
CA LEU A 348 1.21 -15.28 36.03
C LEU A 348 0.48 -13.99 36.43
N PHE A 349 -0.78 -13.86 36.01
CA PHE A 349 -1.60 -12.69 36.35
C PHE A 349 -1.79 -12.56 37.86
N SER A 350 -2.19 -13.66 38.53
CA SER A 350 -2.37 -13.70 39.98
C SER A 350 -1.08 -13.42 40.74
N LYS A 351 0.04 -13.99 40.28
CA LYS A 351 1.35 -13.71 40.84
C LYS A 351 1.68 -12.22 40.82
N GLU A 352 1.45 -11.58 39.70
CA GLU A 352 1.72 -10.13 39.54
C GLU A 352 0.76 -9.28 40.39
N THR A 353 -0.54 -9.59 40.33
CA THR A 353 -1.58 -8.89 41.10
C THR A 353 -1.27 -8.91 42.59
N ASN A 354 -0.80 -10.03 43.13
CA ASN A 354 -0.44 -10.17 44.55
C ASN A 354 0.73 -9.29 44.98
N THR A 355 1.52 -8.75 44.05
CA THR A 355 2.61 -7.79 44.32
C THR A 355 2.10 -6.34 44.41
N LEU A 356 0.86 -6.08 44.10
CA LEU A 356 0.25 -4.74 44.11
C LEU A 356 -0.40 -4.45 45.47
N ASP A 357 -0.41 -3.19 45.90
CA ASP A 357 -0.95 -2.76 47.20
C ASP A 357 -2.43 -3.14 47.34
N GLU A 358 -3.22 -2.92 46.28
CA GLU A 358 -4.66 -3.23 46.28
C GLU A 358 -4.95 -4.69 45.89
N LYS A 359 -3.96 -5.48 45.54
CA LYS A 359 -4.09 -6.87 45.08
C LYS A 359 -5.08 -7.06 43.93
N LYS A 360 -5.21 -6.04 43.08
CA LYS A 360 -6.05 -6.07 41.89
C LYS A 360 -5.38 -5.39 40.71
N PHE A 361 -5.82 -5.69 39.49
CA PHE A 361 -5.33 -5.04 38.27
C PHE A 361 -5.70 -3.55 38.28
N PRO A 362 -4.80 -2.64 37.86
CA PRO A 362 -5.08 -1.21 37.83
C PRO A 362 -6.27 -0.88 36.95
N SER A 363 -7.16 0.01 37.42
CA SER A 363 -8.40 0.37 36.72
C SER A 363 -8.25 1.52 35.73
N ASP A 364 -7.09 2.16 35.70
CA ASP A 364 -6.74 3.29 34.82
C ASP A 364 -6.10 2.86 33.51
N ILE A 365 -5.87 1.55 33.32
CA ILE A 365 -5.32 1.01 32.07
C ILE A 365 -6.37 1.17 30.97
N LYS A 366 -5.91 1.76 29.85
CA LYS A 366 -6.70 1.94 28.63
C LYS A 366 -6.08 1.20 27.47
N LEU A 367 -6.95 0.71 26.58
CA LEU A 367 -6.59 0.16 25.28
C LEU A 367 -7.09 1.11 24.19
N TYR A 368 -6.16 1.73 23.49
CA TYR A 368 -6.43 2.56 22.34
C TYR A 368 -6.48 1.70 21.08
N TYR A 369 -7.36 1.98 20.14
CA TYR A 369 -7.42 1.22 18.91
C TYR A 369 -7.83 2.07 17.71
N TYR A 370 -7.26 1.76 16.55
CA TYR A 370 -7.72 2.32 15.29
C TYR A 370 -9.03 1.63 14.88
N ASP A 371 -10.11 2.41 14.74
CA ASP A 371 -11.40 1.88 14.32
C ASP A 371 -11.57 2.05 12.81
N ASN A 372 -11.44 0.95 12.09
CA ASN A 372 -11.71 0.89 10.65
C ASN A 372 -13.17 0.50 10.32
N GLY A 373 -14.08 0.57 11.31
CA GLY A 373 -15.47 0.17 11.19
C GLY A 373 -15.72 -1.34 11.38
N ALA A 374 -14.68 -2.16 11.31
CA ALA A 374 -14.76 -3.61 11.32
C ALA A 374 -14.11 -4.26 12.55
N ILE A 375 -13.06 -3.66 13.10
CA ILE A 375 -12.21 -4.29 14.12
C ILE A 375 -12.82 -4.30 15.53
N LYS A 376 -13.76 -3.40 15.83
CA LYS A 376 -14.30 -3.20 17.17
C LYS A 376 -14.90 -4.46 17.82
N PRO A 377 -15.66 -5.31 17.13
CA PRO A 377 -16.13 -6.58 17.69
C PRO A 377 -14.99 -7.45 18.18
N ILE A 378 -13.95 -7.64 17.36
CA ILE A 378 -12.77 -8.44 17.69
C ILE A 378 -12.07 -7.91 18.95
N ILE A 379 -11.91 -6.57 19.06
CA ILE A 379 -11.30 -5.95 20.24
C ILE A 379 -12.15 -6.15 21.47
N THR A 380 -13.46 -6.05 21.32
CA THR A 380 -14.42 -6.27 22.42
C THR A 380 -14.31 -7.72 22.93
N ASP A 381 -14.16 -8.69 22.04
CA ASP A 381 -13.99 -10.10 22.41
C ASP A 381 -12.66 -10.35 23.12
N ILE A 382 -11.55 -9.76 22.63
CA ILE A 382 -10.25 -9.85 23.29
C ILE A 382 -10.35 -9.30 24.74
N VAL A 383 -10.89 -8.10 24.90
CA VAL A 383 -11.00 -7.46 26.22
C VAL A 383 -11.97 -8.22 27.12
N GLY A 384 -13.09 -8.68 26.58
CA GLY A 384 -14.07 -9.53 27.28
C GLY A 384 -13.43 -10.84 27.74
N HIS A 385 -12.57 -11.45 26.91
CA HIS A 385 -11.85 -12.67 27.26
C HIS A 385 -10.88 -12.45 28.41
N TRP A 386 -10.13 -11.33 28.44
CA TRP A 386 -9.27 -10.95 29.55
C TRP A 386 -10.07 -10.65 30.81
N GLN A 387 -11.18 -9.93 30.71
CA GLN A 387 -12.05 -9.63 31.86
C GLN A 387 -12.62 -10.91 32.48
N ASN A 388 -13.19 -11.81 31.66
CA ASN A 388 -13.82 -13.04 32.13
C ASN A 388 -12.83 -14.03 32.75
N ASN A 389 -11.58 -14.08 32.26
CA ASN A 389 -10.61 -15.07 32.66
C ASN A 389 -9.61 -14.57 33.71
N LEU A 390 -9.27 -13.27 33.68
CA LEU A 390 -8.26 -12.68 34.56
C LEU A 390 -8.86 -11.65 35.55
N GLY A 391 -10.09 -11.20 35.34
CA GLY A 391 -10.67 -10.07 36.09
C GLY A 391 -10.04 -8.72 35.72
N ALA A 392 -9.41 -8.61 34.55
CA ALA A 392 -8.81 -7.39 34.05
C ALA A 392 -9.85 -6.53 33.31
N PHE A 393 -10.28 -5.45 33.97
CA PHE A 393 -11.21 -4.47 33.36
C PHE A 393 -10.37 -3.42 32.62
N ILE A 394 -10.53 -3.34 31.30
CA ILE A 394 -9.78 -2.43 30.42
C ILE A 394 -10.78 -1.61 29.61
N ASN A 395 -10.66 -0.29 29.70
CA ASN A 395 -11.47 0.62 28.88
C ASN A 395 -10.88 0.74 27.49
N ILE A 396 -11.74 0.63 26.47
CA ILE A 396 -11.34 0.78 25.06
C ILE A 396 -11.64 2.20 24.56
N GLU A 397 -10.72 2.77 23.78
CA GLU A 397 -10.84 4.12 23.24
C GLU A 397 -10.45 4.12 21.76
N ALA A 398 -11.37 4.55 20.88
CA ALA A 398 -11.15 4.59 19.44
C ALA A 398 -10.28 5.79 19.04
N VAL A 399 -9.38 5.58 18.09
CA VAL A 399 -8.53 6.60 17.46
C VAL A 399 -8.86 6.66 15.97
N ASP A 400 -8.91 7.84 15.41
CA ASP A 400 -9.36 8.14 14.05
C ASP A 400 -8.32 7.86 12.96
N SER A 401 -7.04 7.61 13.32
CA SER A 401 -5.96 7.31 12.37
C SER A 401 -5.01 6.26 12.95
N ALA A 402 -4.69 5.24 12.13
CA ALA A 402 -3.67 4.25 12.45
C ALA A 402 -2.28 4.88 12.61
N ASP A 403 -1.97 5.92 11.84
CA ASP A 403 -0.65 6.57 11.84
C ASP A 403 -0.29 7.18 13.18
N LYS A 404 -1.30 7.61 13.96
CA LYS A 404 -1.10 8.09 15.34
C LYS A 404 -0.60 6.99 16.28
N LEU A 405 -0.86 5.72 15.95
CA LEU A 405 -0.51 4.57 16.76
C LEU A 405 0.73 3.81 16.26
N ILE A 406 1.14 3.96 15.00
CA ILE A 406 2.32 3.28 14.45
C ILE A 406 3.60 3.53 15.27
N PRO A 407 3.88 4.75 15.80
CA PRO A 407 5.04 5.01 16.65
C PRO A 407 5.09 4.12 17.91
N GLU A 408 3.95 3.65 18.39
CA GLU A 408 3.84 2.75 19.56
C GLU A 408 4.55 1.40 19.33
N LEU A 409 4.82 0.99 18.09
CA LEU A 409 5.65 -0.19 17.82
C LEU A 409 7.10 -0.01 18.30
N LYS A 410 7.67 1.18 18.05
CA LYS A 410 9.07 1.47 18.40
C LYS A 410 9.23 1.91 19.83
N ASN A 411 8.30 2.72 20.30
CA ASN A 411 8.39 3.37 21.61
C ASN A 411 6.98 3.47 22.24
N PRO A 412 6.47 2.37 22.83
CA PRO A 412 5.15 2.35 23.46
C PRO A 412 5.05 3.39 24.57
N THR A 413 4.18 4.39 24.39
CA THR A 413 3.85 5.44 25.39
C THR A 413 2.46 5.23 25.96
N LEU A 414 1.55 4.67 25.18
CA LEU A 414 0.19 4.31 25.61
C LEU A 414 0.23 3.01 26.40
N SER A 415 -0.65 2.86 27.38
CA SER A 415 -0.74 1.64 28.19
C SER A 415 -0.85 0.40 27.30
N MET A 416 -1.79 0.44 26.37
CA MET A 416 -2.00 -0.59 25.35
C MET A 416 -2.54 0.06 24.07
N ALA A 417 -2.17 -0.46 22.90
CA ALA A 417 -2.73 -0.01 21.63
C ALA A 417 -2.90 -1.16 20.62
N ILE A 418 -3.98 -1.14 19.83
CA ILE A 418 -4.23 -2.07 18.72
C ILE A 418 -4.38 -1.29 17.42
N PHE A 419 -3.57 -1.63 16.43
CA PHE A 419 -3.55 -0.95 15.12
C PHE A 419 -2.91 -1.80 14.04
N PRO A 420 -3.24 -1.54 12.75
CA PRO A 420 -2.63 -2.24 11.62
C PRO A 420 -1.29 -1.63 11.24
N VAL A 421 -0.40 -2.46 10.74
CA VAL A 421 0.81 -2.06 10.02
C VAL A 421 0.75 -2.67 8.63
N ARG A 422 0.78 -1.80 7.62
CA ARG A 422 0.78 -2.20 6.22
C ARG A 422 2.20 -2.44 5.74
N ALA A 423 2.40 -3.54 5.04
CA ALA A 423 3.61 -3.76 4.25
C ALA A 423 3.42 -3.12 2.87
N GLU A 424 4.25 -2.15 2.58
CA GLU A 424 4.20 -1.39 1.34
C GLU A 424 4.98 -2.06 0.20
N SER A 425 5.76 -3.07 0.53
CA SER A 425 6.50 -3.91 -0.41
C SER A 425 6.69 -5.31 0.17
N ASN A 426 7.14 -6.25 -0.67
CA ASN A 426 7.52 -7.60 -0.22
C ASN A 426 8.89 -7.61 0.49
N ASP A 427 9.51 -6.45 0.70
CA ASP A 427 10.81 -6.35 1.31
C ASP A 427 10.70 -6.35 2.83
N ILE A 428 11.26 -7.39 3.44
CA ILE A 428 11.27 -7.59 4.89
C ILE A 428 11.98 -6.45 5.63
N ASN A 429 13.07 -5.90 5.05
CA ASN A 429 13.83 -4.84 5.72
C ASN A 429 13.06 -3.52 5.66
N GLU A 430 12.31 -3.28 4.61
CA GLU A 430 11.43 -2.12 4.50
C GLU A 430 10.32 -2.19 5.52
N TYR A 431 9.62 -3.32 5.58
CA TYR A 431 8.58 -3.56 6.58
C TYR A 431 9.07 -3.37 8.01
N LEU A 432 10.29 -3.85 8.30
CA LEU A 432 10.92 -3.74 9.61
C LEU A 432 11.31 -2.30 10.01
N LYS A 433 11.30 -1.33 9.11
CA LYS A 433 11.53 0.08 9.47
C LYS A 433 10.50 0.61 10.47
N SER A 434 9.30 0.05 10.50
CA SER A 434 8.26 0.40 11.48
C SER A 434 8.50 -0.19 12.87
N PHE A 435 9.45 -1.12 13.03
CA PHE A 435 9.72 -1.84 14.26
C PHE A 435 10.98 -1.36 14.98
N PRO A 436 11.16 -1.73 16.29
CA PRO A 436 12.42 -1.52 16.98
C PRO A 436 13.57 -2.23 16.25
N THR A 437 14.74 -1.61 16.25
CA THR A 437 15.93 -2.24 15.68
C THR A 437 16.38 -3.43 16.55
N VAL A 438 16.55 -4.59 15.92
CA VAL A 438 17.04 -5.80 16.57
C VAL A 438 18.29 -6.33 15.87
N SER A 439 19.25 -6.84 16.65
CA SER A 439 20.47 -7.45 16.11
C SER A 439 20.20 -8.93 15.83
N ALA A 440 19.63 -9.20 14.64
CA ALA A 440 19.31 -10.56 14.20
C ALA A 440 19.53 -10.67 12.68
N LYS A 441 19.74 -11.90 12.18
CA LYS A 441 20.12 -12.15 10.77
C LYS A 441 19.02 -12.81 9.95
N THR A 442 18.16 -13.59 10.60
CA THR A 442 17.07 -14.30 9.93
C THR A 442 15.71 -13.75 10.37
N ALA A 443 14.68 -13.94 9.56
CA ALA A 443 13.32 -13.52 9.88
C ALA A 443 12.82 -14.11 11.20
N SER A 444 13.10 -15.38 11.45
CA SER A 444 12.74 -16.07 12.70
C SER A 444 13.45 -15.49 13.92
N GLU A 445 14.75 -15.17 13.83
CA GLU A 445 15.50 -14.51 14.90
C GLU A 445 14.99 -13.09 15.15
N ILE A 446 14.68 -12.34 14.11
CA ILE A 446 14.12 -10.98 14.19
C ILE A 446 12.78 -11.04 14.92
N GLN A 447 11.88 -11.91 14.48
CA GLN A 447 10.57 -12.10 15.09
C GLN A 447 10.69 -12.47 16.57
N THR A 448 11.51 -13.48 16.89
CA THR A 448 11.75 -13.89 18.27
C THR A 448 12.27 -12.74 19.14
N ALA A 449 13.18 -11.91 18.59
CA ALA A 449 13.72 -10.76 19.32
C ALA A 449 12.67 -9.67 19.55
N LEU A 450 11.82 -9.37 18.54
CA LEU A 450 10.73 -8.40 18.66
C LEU A 450 9.69 -8.83 19.70
N LEU A 451 9.35 -10.10 19.76
CA LEU A 451 8.31 -10.64 20.63
C LEU A 451 8.78 -10.95 22.07
N LYS A 452 10.09 -10.96 22.30
CA LYS A 452 10.70 -11.39 23.57
C LYS A 452 10.17 -10.67 24.81
N SER A 453 9.89 -9.37 24.70
CA SER A 453 9.41 -8.55 25.83
C SER A 453 7.90 -8.63 26.03
N ASN A 454 7.15 -9.22 25.10
CA ASN A 454 5.71 -9.16 24.99
C ASN A 454 5.15 -7.72 24.94
N ASN A 455 5.96 -6.75 24.52
CA ASN A 455 5.48 -5.39 24.22
C ASN A 455 4.76 -5.33 22.88
N ILE A 456 5.04 -6.26 21.98
CA ILE A 456 4.44 -6.40 20.65
C ILE A 456 3.86 -7.80 20.54
N VAL A 457 2.60 -7.91 20.17
CA VAL A 457 1.89 -9.17 19.92
C VAL A 457 1.17 -9.09 18.59
N PRO A 458 1.50 -9.94 17.62
CA PRO A 458 0.73 -10.01 16.36
C PRO A 458 -0.64 -10.63 16.65
N LEU A 459 -1.69 -10.04 16.06
CA LEU A 459 -3.07 -10.46 16.29
C LEU A 459 -3.68 -11.11 15.06
N LEU A 460 -3.75 -10.36 13.98
CA LEU A 460 -4.50 -10.71 12.77
C LEU A 460 -3.75 -10.28 11.53
N TYR A 461 -3.89 -11.04 10.45
CA TYR A 461 -3.68 -10.54 9.11
C TYR A 461 -5.00 -10.01 8.56
N GLN A 462 -4.93 -8.90 7.85
CA GLN A 462 -6.04 -8.40 7.06
C GLN A 462 -5.76 -8.71 5.59
N ASN A 463 -6.71 -9.42 4.96
CA ASN A 463 -6.64 -9.80 3.56
C ASN A 463 -7.39 -8.75 2.72
N THR A 464 -6.85 -8.45 1.56
CA THR A 464 -7.53 -7.67 0.54
C THR A 464 -7.80 -8.58 -0.66
N THR A 465 -9.03 -8.61 -1.12
CA THR A 465 -9.46 -9.41 -2.27
C THR A 465 -9.98 -8.50 -3.36
N ILE A 466 -9.51 -8.73 -4.58
CA ILE A 466 -9.99 -8.06 -5.78
C ILE A 466 -10.62 -9.11 -6.69
N ALA A 467 -11.84 -8.85 -7.15
CA ALA A 467 -12.50 -9.62 -8.19
C ALA A 467 -12.50 -8.84 -9.50
N TYR A 468 -12.37 -9.53 -10.62
CA TYR A 468 -12.32 -8.88 -11.92
C TYR A 468 -12.86 -9.75 -13.06
N SER A 469 -13.28 -9.08 -14.11
CA SER A 469 -13.85 -9.69 -15.31
C SER A 469 -12.85 -10.65 -15.96
N PRO A 470 -13.28 -11.86 -16.41
CA PRO A 470 -12.44 -12.75 -17.19
C PRO A 470 -12.02 -12.15 -18.54
N ALA A 471 -12.69 -11.10 -19.02
CA ALA A 471 -12.33 -10.36 -20.23
C ALA A 471 -11.06 -9.52 -20.07
N LEU A 472 -10.56 -9.31 -18.85
CA LEU A 472 -9.28 -8.65 -18.62
C LEU A 472 -8.13 -9.66 -18.68
N ASN A 473 -6.96 -9.21 -19.20
CA ASN A 473 -5.71 -9.93 -18.97
C ASN A 473 -5.41 -10.00 -17.45
N ASP A 474 -4.29 -10.64 -17.06
CA ASP A 474 -3.91 -10.68 -15.65
C ASP A 474 -3.59 -9.28 -15.14
N VAL A 475 -4.45 -8.80 -14.25
CA VAL A 475 -4.45 -7.43 -13.72
C VAL A 475 -3.31 -7.21 -12.70
N PHE A 476 -2.64 -8.27 -12.20
CA PHE A 476 -2.07 -8.24 -10.85
C PHE A 476 -0.60 -8.57 -10.68
N THR A 477 0.20 -8.49 -11.68
CA THR A 477 1.64 -8.69 -11.55
C THR A 477 2.36 -7.64 -10.67
N THR A 478 1.68 -6.52 -10.35
CA THR A 478 2.27 -5.39 -9.59
C THR A 478 1.74 -5.21 -8.18
N LEU A 479 0.83 -6.05 -7.71
CA LEU A 479 0.06 -5.86 -6.46
C LEU A 479 0.79 -6.17 -5.15
N GLY A 480 2.10 -6.12 -5.08
CA GLY A 480 2.77 -6.16 -3.77
C GLY A 480 2.42 -5.00 -2.82
N ASN A 481 1.77 -3.94 -3.31
CA ASN A 481 1.65 -2.66 -2.60
C ASN A 481 0.23 -2.06 -2.59
N GLY A 482 -0.84 -2.84 -2.88
CA GLY A 482 -2.20 -2.28 -2.99
C GLY A 482 -2.44 -1.42 -4.24
N TYR A 483 -1.45 -1.30 -5.10
CA TYR A 483 -1.44 -0.44 -6.26
C TYR A 483 -1.81 -1.21 -7.53
N ILE A 484 -2.86 -0.77 -8.23
CA ILE A 484 -3.27 -1.31 -9.53
C ILE A 484 -2.72 -0.42 -10.63
N ASP A 485 -1.87 -1.00 -11.47
CA ASP A 485 -1.37 -0.30 -12.64
C ASP A 485 -2.27 -0.56 -13.86
N PHE A 486 -3.11 0.42 -14.17
CA PHE A 486 -4.03 0.31 -15.31
C PHE A 486 -3.34 0.38 -16.67
N SER A 487 -2.08 0.83 -16.74
CA SER A 487 -1.37 0.94 -18.03
C SER A 487 -1.13 -0.40 -18.69
N PHE A 488 -1.07 -1.49 -17.90
CA PHE A 488 -0.89 -2.85 -18.41
C PHE A 488 -2.20 -3.57 -18.70
N ILE A 489 -3.34 -3.04 -18.24
CA ILE A 489 -4.61 -3.72 -18.39
C ILE A 489 -5.11 -3.62 -19.83
N VAL A 490 -5.42 -4.79 -20.39
CA VAL A 490 -6.04 -4.96 -21.69
C VAL A 490 -7.39 -5.63 -21.51
N LYS A 491 -8.44 -5.05 -22.07
CA LYS A 491 -9.77 -5.63 -22.10
C LYS A 491 -9.97 -6.30 -23.46
N THR A 492 -10.19 -7.62 -23.46
CA THR A 492 -10.57 -8.37 -24.66
C THR A 492 -12.07 -8.26 -24.85
N GLU A 493 -12.55 -8.24 -26.08
CA GLU A 493 -13.99 -8.40 -26.34
C GLU A 493 -14.45 -9.77 -25.85
N SER A 494 -15.54 -9.77 -25.08
CA SER A 494 -16.23 -10.98 -24.61
C SER A 494 -17.14 -11.55 -25.66
#